data_24b3d2f53a640032402685025aa437f3
#
_entry.id   24b3d2f53a640032402685025aa437f3
#
_cell.length_a   1.000
_cell.length_b   1.000
_cell.length_c   1.000
_cell.angle_alpha   90.00
_cell.angle_beta   90.00
_cell.angle_gamma   90.00
#
_symmetry.space_group_name_H-M   'P 1'
#
loop_
_entity.id
_entity.type
_entity.pdbx_description
1 polymer ?
#
loop_
_entity_poly.entity_id
_entity_poly.type
_entity_poly.pdbx_seq_one_letter_code
_entity_poly.pdbx_strand_id
1 'polypeptide(L)'
;MKRLIVLSLLVSILFISCTKSQARAIATWSNDLKQEYKVQDVDNRLYNYQWFYDQYNACVATANNVKILEGEERKGTLMVLNSMISEYNSKSSQTINAALWKADNLPYQLSLQDFGITN
;
A
#
# COMPACT_ATOMS: atom_id res chain seq x y z
N MET A 1 -7.43 -65.29 6.82
CA MET A 1 -6.62 -64.48 5.88
C MET A 1 -7.51 -63.71 4.87
N LYS A 2 -8.48 -64.29 4.25
CA LYS A 2 -9.36 -63.57 3.28
C LYS A 2 -10.13 -62.36 3.87
N ARG A 3 -10.54 -62.42 5.14
CA ARG A 3 -11.25 -61.34 5.84
C ARG A 3 -10.36 -60.11 6.15
N LEU A 4 -9.10 -60.34 6.44
CA LEU A 4 -8.10 -59.30 6.72
C LEU A 4 -7.74 -58.51 5.45
N ILE A 5 -7.65 -59.17 4.29
CA ILE A 5 -7.35 -58.55 2.99
C ILE A 5 -8.51 -57.64 2.55
N VAL A 6 -9.76 -58.05 2.76
CA VAL A 6 -10.95 -57.27 2.44
C VAL A 6 -11.02 -56.00 3.32
N LEU A 7 -10.67 -56.12 4.62
CA LEU A 7 -10.66 -54.97 5.53
C LEU A 7 -9.58 -53.97 5.14
N SER A 8 -8.42 -54.43 4.73
CA SER A 8 -7.29 -53.60 4.29
C SER A 8 -7.64 -52.81 3.00
N LEU A 9 -8.31 -53.44 2.06
CA LEU A 9 -8.77 -52.84 0.83
C LEU A 9 -9.84 -51.75 1.08
N LEU A 10 -10.80 -52.00 2.00
CA LEU A 10 -11.83 -51.02 2.39
C LEU A 10 -11.23 -49.77 3.05
N VAL A 11 -10.25 -49.95 3.93
CA VAL A 11 -9.52 -48.81 4.59
C VAL A 11 -8.76 -48.00 3.55
N SER A 12 -8.12 -48.63 2.58
CA SER A 12 -7.39 -47.92 1.51
C SER A 12 -8.31 -47.06 0.62
N ILE A 13 -9.52 -47.52 0.33
CA ILE A 13 -10.52 -46.78 -0.46
C ILE A 13 -11.03 -45.55 0.31
N LEU A 14 -11.20 -45.66 1.62
CA LEU A 14 -11.61 -44.53 2.48
C LEU A 14 -10.52 -43.43 2.54
N PHE A 15 -9.27 -43.82 2.57
CA PHE A 15 -8.15 -42.82 2.53
C PHE A 15 -8.08 -42.07 1.20
N ILE A 16 -8.33 -42.72 0.06
CA ILE A 16 -8.28 -42.09 -1.28
C ILE A 16 -9.42 -41.08 -1.46
N SER A 17 -10.61 -41.34 -0.93
CA SER A 17 -11.75 -40.44 -1.02
C SER A 17 -11.57 -39.19 -0.11
N CYS A 18 -10.98 -39.35 1.07
CA CYS A 18 -10.66 -38.22 1.94
C CYS A 18 -9.61 -37.24 1.33
N THR A 19 -8.59 -37.75 0.66
CA THR A 19 -7.53 -36.93 0.07
C THR A 19 -8.00 -36.04 -1.06
N LYS A 20 -8.96 -36.49 -1.90
CA LYS A 20 -9.51 -35.67 -2.98
C LYS A 20 -10.38 -34.52 -2.49
N SER A 21 -11.18 -34.69 -1.45
CA SER A 21 -11.99 -33.64 -0.87
C SER A 21 -11.13 -32.61 -0.13
N GLN A 22 -10.08 -33.02 0.56
CA GLN A 22 -9.13 -32.13 1.22
C GLN A 22 -8.34 -31.31 0.20
N ALA A 23 -7.87 -31.92 -0.89
CA ALA A 23 -7.15 -31.20 -1.95
C ALA A 23 -8.02 -30.11 -2.60
N ARG A 24 -9.30 -30.36 -2.81
CA ARG A 24 -10.25 -29.34 -3.32
C ARG A 24 -10.47 -28.21 -2.32
N ALA A 25 -10.67 -28.52 -1.04
CA ALA A 25 -10.83 -27.51 0.00
C ALA A 25 -9.60 -26.60 0.12
N ILE A 26 -8.38 -27.15 0.06
CA ILE A 26 -7.14 -26.39 0.09
C ILE A 26 -7.01 -25.52 -1.15
N ALA A 27 -7.34 -26.01 -2.34
CA ALA A 27 -7.27 -25.23 -3.58
C ALA A 27 -8.25 -24.06 -3.57
N THR A 28 -9.48 -24.25 -3.08
CA THR A 28 -10.48 -23.19 -2.95
C THR A 28 -10.03 -22.14 -1.95
N TRP A 29 -9.58 -22.54 -0.78
CA TRP A 29 -9.05 -21.64 0.26
C TRP A 29 -7.85 -20.82 -0.25
N SER A 30 -6.91 -21.45 -0.96
CA SER A 30 -5.76 -20.76 -1.56
C SER A 30 -6.17 -19.73 -2.61
N ASN A 31 -7.20 -20.01 -3.41
CA ASN A 31 -7.71 -19.05 -4.39
C ASN A 31 -8.43 -17.88 -3.72
N ASP A 32 -9.21 -18.13 -2.69
CA ASP A 32 -9.91 -17.09 -1.91
C ASP A 32 -8.91 -16.16 -1.24
N LEU A 33 -7.85 -16.69 -0.62
CA LEU A 33 -6.75 -15.89 -0.06
C LEU A 33 -6.04 -15.04 -1.12
N LYS A 34 -5.76 -15.58 -2.30
CA LYS A 34 -5.11 -14.82 -3.37
C LYS A 34 -6.00 -13.68 -3.88
N GLN A 35 -7.30 -13.85 -3.91
CA GLN A 35 -8.23 -12.77 -4.27
C GLN A 35 -8.29 -11.70 -3.17
N GLU A 36 -8.37 -12.09 -1.90
CA GLU A 36 -8.36 -11.17 -0.77
C GLU A 36 -7.07 -10.33 -0.74
N TYR A 37 -5.90 -10.94 -0.93
CA TYR A 37 -4.63 -10.21 -1.02
C TYR A 37 -4.58 -9.23 -2.20
N LYS A 38 -5.14 -9.58 -3.36
CA LYS A 38 -5.20 -8.67 -4.51
C LYS A 38 -6.09 -7.46 -4.25
N VAL A 39 -7.24 -7.64 -3.63
CA VAL A 39 -8.15 -6.54 -3.26
C VAL A 39 -7.47 -5.62 -2.25
N GLN A 40 -6.88 -6.18 -1.19
CA GLN A 40 -6.17 -5.40 -0.17
C GLN A 40 -4.97 -4.65 -0.76
N ASP A 41 -4.25 -5.21 -1.71
CA ASP A 41 -3.14 -4.54 -2.40
C ASP A 41 -3.62 -3.36 -3.25
N VAL A 42 -4.74 -3.50 -3.95
CA VAL A 42 -5.37 -2.39 -4.71
C VAL A 42 -5.84 -1.29 -3.78
N ASP A 43 -6.50 -1.62 -2.67
CA ASP A 43 -6.97 -0.63 -1.70
C ASP A 43 -5.80 0.11 -1.05
N ASN A 44 -4.72 -0.57 -0.71
CA ASN A 44 -3.50 0.04 -0.20
C ASN A 44 -2.84 0.97 -1.23
N ARG A 45 -2.83 0.60 -2.49
CA ARG A 45 -2.33 1.45 -3.58
C ARG A 45 -3.16 2.72 -3.72
N LEU A 46 -4.47 2.60 -3.78
CA LEU A 46 -5.39 3.72 -3.84
C LEU A 46 -5.22 4.66 -2.66
N TYR A 47 -5.13 4.12 -1.44
CA TYR A 47 -4.91 4.90 -0.23
C TYR A 47 -3.58 5.67 -0.29
N ASN A 48 -2.49 5.04 -0.67
CA ASN A 48 -1.19 5.70 -0.78
C ASN A 48 -1.17 6.74 -1.90
N TYR A 49 -1.76 6.44 -3.05
CA TYR A 49 -1.91 7.37 -4.15
C TYR A 49 -2.68 8.64 -3.71
N GLN A 50 -3.82 8.45 -3.05
CA GLN A 50 -4.63 9.54 -2.53
C GLN A 50 -3.86 10.36 -1.51
N TRP A 51 -3.14 9.71 -0.58
CA TRP A 51 -2.33 10.40 0.40
C TRP A 51 -1.25 11.29 -0.22
N PHE A 52 -0.48 10.77 -1.19
CA PHE A 52 0.55 11.56 -1.88
C PHE A 52 -0.04 12.75 -2.64
N TYR A 53 -1.16 12.55 -3.30
CA TYR A 53 -1.87 13.59 -4.02
C TYR A 53 -2.38 14.70 -3.08
N ASP A 54 -3.02 14.32 -2.00
CA ASP A 54 -3.56 15.25 -1.00
C ASP A 54 -2.43 16.01 -0.30
N GLN A 55 -1.36 15.32 0.06
CA GLN A 55 -0.19 15.94 0.69
C GLN A 55 0.52 16.92 -0.25
N TYR A 56 0.67 16.59 -1.52
CA TYR A 56 1.22 17.50 -2.51
C TYR A 56 0.36 18.76 -2.66
N ASN A 57 -0.94 18.62 -2.79
CA ASN A 57 -1.86 19.75 -2.89
C ASN A 57 -1.86 20.62 -1.62
N ALA A 58 -1.76 20.01 -0.45
CA ALA A 58 -1.62 20.72 0.82
C ALA A 58 -0.30 21.51 0.88
N CYS A 59 0.80 20.96 0.37
CA CYS A 59 2.07 21.68 0.22
C CYS A 59 1.93 22.87 -0.72
N VAL A 60 1.27 22.72 -1.86
CA VAL A 60 1.01 23.82 -2.80
C VAL A 60 0.20 24.94 -2.15
N ALA A 61 -0.88 24.60 -1.45
CA ALA A 61 -1.72 25.58 -0.75
C ALA A 61 -0.94 26.31 0.35
N THR A 62 -0.18 25.59 1.15
CA THR A 62 0.65 26.17 2.21
C THR A 62 1.76 27.06 1.65
N ALA A 63 2.40 26.64 0.56
CA ALA A 63 3.41 27.47 -0.14
C ALA A 63 2.82 28.77 -0.68
N ASN A 64 1.62 28.74 -1.22
CA ASN A 64 0.94 29.95 -1.67
C ASN A 64 0.66 30.92 -0.50
N ASN A 65 0.31 30.40 0.66
CA ASN A 65 0.16 31.21 1.88
C ASN A 65 1.50 31.82 2.33
N VAL A 66 2.59 31.07 2.28
CA VAL A 66 3.94 31.60 2.62
C VAL A 66 4.31 32.78 1.73
N LYS A 67 3.93 32.77 0.45
CA LYS A 67 4.25 33.85 -0.50
C LYS A 67 3.55 35.16 -0.20
N ILE A 68 2.38 35.12 0.44
CA ILE A 68 1.57 36.32 0.75
C ILE A 68 1.73 36.78 2.21
N LEU A 69 2.29 35.96 3.10
CA LEU A 69 2.50 36.28 4.50
C LEU A 69 3.86 36.96 4.72
N GLU A 70 3.95 37.75 5.79
CA GLU A 70 5.16 38.44 6.20
C GLU A 70 5.43 38.22 7.70
N GLY A 71 6.68 38.50 8.13
CA GLY A 71 7.06 38.47 9.54
C GLY A 71 6.94 37.08 10.19
N GLU A 72 6.46 37.05 11.41
CA GLU A 72 6.36 35.81 12.21
C GLU A 72 5.35 34.81 11.67
N GLU A 73 4.27 35.29 11.07
CA GLU A 73 3.27 34.41 10.43
C GLU A 73 3.87 33.67 9.25
N ARG A 74 4.69 34.35 8.44
CA ARG A 74 5.42 33.71 7.35
C ARG A 74 6.39 32.66 7.85
N LYS A 75 7.14 32.93 8.91
CA LYS A 75 8.08 31.99 9.52
C LYS A 75 7.35 30.75 10.05
N GLY A 76 6.24 30.92 10.76
CA GLY A 76 5.46 29.82 11.29
C GLY A 76 4.88 28.94 10.16
N THR A 77 4.33 29.55 9.13
CA THR A 77 3.79 28.82 7.97
C THR A 77 4.88 28.11 7.18
N LEU A 78 6.07 28.72 7.06
CA LEU A 78 7.23 28.09 6.42
C LEU A 78 7.72 26.85 7.18
N MET A 79 7.68 26.89 8.53
CA MET A 79 8.01 25.72 9.35
C MET A 79 7.00 24.58 9.12
N VAL A 80 5.72 24.88 9.00
CA VAL A 80 4.69 23.89 8.67
C VAL A 80 4.94 23.30 7.29
N LEU A 81 5.22 24.12 6.29
CA LEU A 81 5.55 23.65 4.94
C LEU A 81 6.77 22.73 4.92
N ASN A 82 7.84 23.09 5.62
CA ASN A 82 9.03 22.26 5.74
C ASN A 82 8.72 20.91 6.39
N SER A 83 7.86 20.87 7.40
CA SER A 83 7.41 19.64 8.04
C SER A 83 6.63 18.75 7.07
N MET A 84 5.72 19.34 6.29
CA MET A 84 4.92 18.62 5.29
C MET A 84 5.79 18.05 4.16
N ILE A 85 6.77 18.82 3.68
CA ILE A 85 7.74 18.37 2.69
C ILE A 85 8.58 17.20 3.24
N SER A 86 9.05 17.31 4.47
CA SER A 86 9.81 16.25 5.13
C SER A 86 9.00 14.96 5.26
N GLU A 87 7.73 15.06 5.64
CA GLU A 87 6.83 13.91 5.74
C GLU A 87 6.59 13.26 4.37
N TYR A 88 6.33 14.05 3.34
CA TYR A 88 6.20 13.56 1.98
C TYR A 88 7.46 12.80 1.51
N ASN A 89 8.63 13.39 1.70
CA ASN A 89 9.90 12.81 1.29
C ASN A 89 10.22 11.53 2.09
N SER A 90 9.95 11.53 3.39
CA SER A 90 10.14 10.36 4.26
C SER A 90 9.26 9.19 3.80
N LYS A 91 7.97 9.43 3.58
CA LYS A 91 7.05 8.40 3.10
C LYS A 91 7.40 7.91 1.69
N SER A 92 7.83 8.81 0.83
CA SER A 92 8.29 8.48 -0.53
C SER A 92 9.51 7.56 -0.50
N SER A 93 10.49 7.80 0.37
CA SER A 93 11.70 6.99 0.48
C SER A 93 11.47 5.64 1.17
N GLN A 94 10.49 5.54 2.05
CA GLN A 94 10.12 4.28 2.74
C GLN A 94 9.36 3.32 1.84
N THR A 95 8.75 3.81 0.76
CA THR A 95 7.97 2.98 -0.15
C THR A 95 8.91 2.34 -1.18
N ILE A 96 9.18 1.05 -1.05
CA ILE A 96 10.13 0.28 -1.88
C ILE A 96 9.82 0.40 -3.38
N ASN A 97 8.55 0.59 -3.73
CA ASN A 97 8.08 0.77 -5.10
C ASN A 97 7.30 2.09 -5.23
N ALA A 98 7.90 3.19 -4.87
CA ALA A 98 7.27 4.51 -4.89
C ALA A 98 6.61 4.85 -6.23
N ALA A 99 7.18 4.40 -7.35
CA ALA A 99 6.61 4.56 -8.69
C ALA A 99 5.25 3.86 -8.87
N LEU A 100 4.96 2.82 -8.10
CA LEU A 100 3.67 2.12 -8.13
C LEU A 100 2.59 2.78 -7.26
N TRP A 101 2.99 3.68 -6.35
CA TRP A 101 2.12 4.27 -5.35
C TRP A 101 1.77 5.73 -5.62
N LYS A 102 2.48 6.37 -6.56
CA LYS A 102 2.31 7.79 -6.91
C LYS A 102 1.75 7.95 -8.31
N ALA A 103 1.05 9.06 -8.55
CA ALA A 103 0.75 9.47 -9.90
C ALA A 103 2.06 9.77 -10.65
N ASP A 104 2.12 9.46 -11.93
CA ASP A 104 3.29 9.71 -12.77
C ASP A 104 3.70 11.20 -12.80
N ASN A 105 2.74 12.09 -12.51
CA ASN A 105 2.95 13.54 -12.46
C ASN A 105 3.36 14.08 -11.08
N LEU A 106 3.45 13.24 -10.05
CA LEU A 106 3.90 13.66 -8.72
C LEU A 106 5.40 13.44 -8.56
N PRO A 107 6.15 14.44 -8.05
CA PRO A 107 7.58 14.32 -7.84
C PRO A 107 7.91 13.28 -6.76
N TYR A 108 9.05 12.64 -6.90
CA TYR A 108 9.55 11.68 -5.91
C TYR A 108 9.99 12.36 -4.61
N GLN A 109 10.60 13.52 -4.73
CA GLN A 109 11.01 14.38 -3.61
C GLN A 109 10.55 15.81 -3.85
N LEU A 110 10.23 16.51 -2.78
CA LEU A 110 9.82 17.90 -2.76
C LEU A 110 10.91 18.76 -2.08
N SER A 111 11.02 19.98 -2.55
CA SER A 111 11.84 21.04 -1.93
C SER A 111 11.08 22.37 -1.93
N LEU A 112 11.53 23.34 -1.15
CA LEU A 112 10.94 24.68 -1.17
C LEU A 112 11.02 25.35 -2.55
N GLN A 113 12.06 25.04 -3.30
CA GLN A 113 12.30 25.59 -4.64
C GLN A 113 11.23 25.12 -5.64
N ASP A 114 10.70 23.90 -5.47
CA ASP A 114 9.62 23.36 -6.32
C ASP A 114 8.33 24.20 -6.23
N PHE A 115 8.18 24.92 -5.12
CA PHE A 115 7.05 25.82 -4.87
C PHE A 115 7.39 27.31 -5.12
N GLY A 116 8.60 27.61 -5.63
CA GLY A 116 9.04 28.97 -5.89
C GLY A 116 9.39 29.76 -4.63
N ILE A 117 9.75 29.09 -3.54
CA ILE A 117 10.21 29.69 -2.29
C ILE A 117 11.73 29.60 -2.24
N THR A 118 12.40 30.76 -2.23
CA THR A 118 13.84 30.89 -2.02
C THR A 118 14.09 31.38 -0.60
N ASN A 119 15.07 30.79 0.06
CA ASN A 119 15.55 31.27 1.36
C ASN A 119 16.31 32.60 1.23
#